data_25bc99e4358e9a08c876d06a4077aa1c
#
_entry.id   25bc99e4358e9a08c876d06a4077aa1c
#
_cell.length_a   1.000
_cell.length_b   1.000
_cell.length_c   1.000
_cell.angle_alpha   90.00
_cell.angle_beta   90.00
_cell.angle_gamma   90.00
#
_symmetry.space_group_name_H-M   'P 1'
#
loop_
_entity.id
_entity.type
_entity.pdbx_description
1 polymer ?
#
loop_
_entity_poly.entity_id
_entity_poly.type
_entity_poly.pdbx_seq_one_letter_code
_entity_poly.pdbx_strand_id
1 'polypeptide(L)'
;MARYESDLYAWSREQAALLRAGRLGEIDAENIAEEVLDVGKIEYRVLESALRVLLTHMLKWDHQPDKRTRSWENTIAIQRAHALRQVRDNPSLKSRREEAVGGAFFDARREASSECDVSLDQFPEDCPYDWDSIMNRKLRL
;
A
#
# COMPACT_ATOMS: atom_id res chain seq x y z
N MET A 1 -11.31 -5.20 -34.21
CA MET A 1 -11.32 -5.48 -32.75
C MET A 1 -10.09 -4.86 -32.12
N ALA A 2 -10.27 -4.16 -31.00
CA ALA A 2 -9.18 -3.55 -30.28
C ALA A 2 -8.30 -4.62 -29.61
N ARG A 3 -6.99 -4.38 -29.60
CA ARG A 3 -6.03 -5.29 -29.01
C ARG A 3 -5.64 -4.86 -27.60
N TYR A 4 -5.63 -5.81 -26.71
CA TYR A 4 -5.24 -5.63 -25.31
C TYR A 4 -3.83 -5.02 -25.18
N GLU A 5 -2.87 -5.49 -25.96
CA GLU A 5 -1.48 -5.08 -25.86
C GLU A 5 -1.19 -3.70 -26.47
N SER A 6 -2.02 -3.24 -27.40
CA SER A 6 -1.72 -2.02 -28.16
C SER A 6 -2.66 -0.85 -27.85
N ASP A 7 -3.89 -1.14 -27.44
CA ASP A 7 -4.88 -0.10 -27.13
C ASP A 7 -5.80 -0.58 -26.00
N LEU A 8 -5.28 -0.51 -24.79
CA LEU A 8 -5.98 -0.97 -23.59
C LEU A 8 -7.29 -0.20 -23.36
N TYR A 9 -7.30 1.10 -23.65
CA TYR A 9 -8.51 1.91 -23.46
C TYR A 9 -9.65 1.44 -24.36
N ALA A 10 -9.38 1.32 -25.67
CA ALA A 10 -10.40 0.85 -26.61
C ALA A 10 -10.82 -0.59 -26.32
N TRP A 11 -9.85 -1.46 -26.01
CA TRP A 11 -10.11 -2.84 -25.64
C TRP A 11 -11.06 -2.93 -24.43
N SER A 12 -10.81 -2.14 -23.39
CA SER A 12 -11.61 -2.17 -22.15
C SER A 12 -13.07 -1.79 -22.42
N ARG A 13 -13.29 -0.77 -23.25
CA ARG A 13 -14.65 -0.33 -23.61
C ARG A 13 -15.36 -1.37 -24.45
N GLU A 14 -14.68 -1.99 -25.39
CA GLU A 14 -15.23 -3.07 -26.22
C GLU A 14 -15.63 -4.28 -25.39
N GLN A 15 -14.73 -4.73 -24.50
CA GLN A 15 -15.04 -5.88 -23.63
C GLN A 15 -16.18 -5.58 -22.66
N ALA A 16 -16.25 -4.38 -22.10
CA ALA A 16 -17.36 -3.99 -21.25
C ALA A 16 -18.68 -4.02 -22.01
N ALA A 17 -18.70 -3.56 -23.25
CA ALA A 17 -19.90 -3.58 -24.09
C ALA A 17 -20.37 -5.03 -24.39
N LEU A 18 -19.42 -5.91 -24.69
CA LEU A 18 -19.72 -7.34 -24.92
C LEU A 18 -20.29 -8.01 -23.67
N LEU A 19 -19.71 -7.72 -22.50
CA LEU A 19 -20.21 -8.24 -21.22
C LEU A 19 -21.62 -7.77 -20.93
N ARG A 20 -21.90 -6.47 -21.13
CA ARG A 20 -23.23 -5.91 -20.90
C ARG A 20 -24.29 -6.47 -21.85
N ALA A 21 -23.86 -6.79 -23.06
CA ALA A 21 -24.73 -7.41 -24.06
C ALA A 21 -24.94 -8.91 -23.82
N GLY A 22 -24.26 -9.51 -22.86
CA GLY A 22 -24.30 -10.94 -22.59
C GLY A 22 -23.62 -11.81 -23.65
N ARG A 23 -22.76 -11.22 -24.48
CA ARG A 23 -22.08 -11.92 -25.57
C ARG A 23 -20.81 -12.61 -25.06
N LEU A 24 -20.98 -13.53 -24.14
CA LEU A 24 -19.89 -14.17 -23.38
C LEU A 24 -18.95 -15.01 -24.22
N GLY A 25 -19.39 -15.50 -25.39
CA GLY A 25 -18.54 -16.25 -26.31
C GLY A 25 -17.53 -15.38 -27.07
N GLU A 26 -17.70 -14.05 -27.02
CA GLU A 26 -16.88 -13.10 -27.79
C GLU A 26 -15.92 -12.29 -26.91
N ILE A 27 -15.99 -12.43 -25.59
CA ILE A 27 -15.10 -11.70 -24.69
C ILE A 27 -13.71 -12.29 -24.65
N ASP A 28 -12.73 -11.44 -24.34
CA ASP A 28 -11.36 -11.82 -24.09
C ASP A 28 -11.22 -12.20 -22.60
N ALA A 29 -11.69 -13.38 -22.24
CA ALA A 29 -11.84 -13.79 -20.84
C ALA A 29 -10.53 -13.80 -20.09
N GLU A 30 -9.44 -14.23 -20.71
CA GLU A 30 -8.13 -14.33 -20.04
C GLU A 30 -7.58 -12.96 -19.68
N ASN A 31 -7.60 -12.01 -20.60
CA ASN A 31 -7.14 -10.66 -20.33
C ASN A 31 -8.09 -9.89 -19.41
N ILE A 32 -9.39 -10.15 -19.48
CA ILE A 32 -10.36 -9.60 -18.50
C ILE A 32 -10.00 -10.10 -17.10
N ALA A 33 -9.69 -11.39 -16.95
CA ALA A 33 -9.31 -11.96 -15.66
C ALA A 33 -8.03 -11.28 -15.10
N GLU A 34 -7.05 -11.00 -15.96
CA GLU A 34 -5.84 -10.27 -15.56
C GLU A 34 -6.18 -8.87 -15.02
N GLU A 35 -7.05 -8.15 -15.74
CA GLU A 35 -7.44 -6.79 -15.32
C GLU A 35 -8.26 -6.81 -14.02
N VAL A 36 -9.12 -7.82 -13.83
CA VAL A 36 -9.87 -7.97 -12.59
C VAL A 36 -8.93 -8.23 -11.42
N LEU A 37 -7.91 -9.07 -11.60
CA LEU A 37 -6.90 -9.31 -10.56
C LEU A 37 -6.11 -8.03 -10.25
N ASP A 38 -5.84 -7.20 -11.25
CA ASP A 38 -5.12 -5.94 -11.06
C ASP A 38 -5.90 -4.95 -10.19
N VAL A 39 -7.24 -4.98 -10.22
CA VAL A 39 -8.07 -4.20 -9.30
C VAL A 39 -7.74 -4.56 -7.85
N GLY A 40 -7.65 -5.85 -7.55
CA GLY A 40 -7.28 -6.31 -6.21
C GLY A 40 -5.85 -5.93 -5.82
N LYS A 41 -4.92 -5.99 -6.77
CA LYS A 41 -3.53 -5.57 -6.54
C LYS A 41 -3.43 -4.08 -6.20
N ILE A 42 -4.26 -3.25 -6.80
CA ILE A 42 -4.32 -1.81 -6.49
C ILE A 42 -4.72 -1.62 -5.02
N GLU A 43 -5.76 -2.33 -4.57
CA GLU A 43 -6.21 -2.23 -3.18
C GLU A 43 -5.13 -2.67 -2.18
N TYR A 44 -4.41 -3.74 -2.48
CA TYR A 44 -3.28 -4.17 -1.66
C TYR A 44 -2.17 -3.10 -1.63
N ARG A 45 -1.84 -2.51 -2.78
CA ARG A 45 -0.82 -1.46 -2.87
C ARG A 45 -1.19 -0.20 -2.12
N VAL A 46 -2.47 0.14 -2.07
CA VAL A 46 -2.95 1.28 -1.27
C VAL A 46 -2.64 1.04 0.21
N LEU A 47 -2.90 -0.16 0.72
CA LEU A 47 -2.54 -0.53 2.09
C LEU A 47 -1.04 -0.46 2.32
N GLU A 48 -0.26 -1.08 1.45
CA GLU A 48 1.21 -1.11 1.57
C GLU A 48 1.79 0.30 1.52
N SER A 49 1.27 1.18 0.67
CA SER A 49 1.72 2.56 0.55
C SER A 49 1.46 3.36 1.83
N ALA A 50 0.28 3.21 2.43
CA ALA A 50 -0.04 3.86 3.71
C ALA A 50 0.90 3.37 4.82
N LEU A 51 1.15 2.07 4.87
CA LEU A 51 2.08 1.47 5.84
C LEU A 51 3.51 1.96 5.62
N ARG A 52 3.94 2.12 4.38
CA ARG A 52 5.29 2.61 4.06
C ARG A 52 5.53 4.01 4.63
N VAL A 53 4.60 4.92 4.41
CA VAL A 53 4.71 6.29 4.94
C VAL A 53 4.66 6.28 6.47
N LEU A 54 3.76 5.48 7.04
CA LEU A 54 3.62 5.32 8.48
C LEU A 54 4.90 4.79 9.12
N LEU A 55 5.45 3.71 8.59
CA LEU A 55 6.67 3.08 9.12
C LEU A 55 7.90 3.97 8.95
N THR A 56 7.99 4.70 7.85
CA THR A 56 9.06 5.70 7.65
C THR A 56 9.05 6.70 8.80
N HIS A 57 7.88 7.22 9.16
CA HIS A 57 7.74 8.21 10.23
C HIS A 57 7.95 7.60 11.62
N MET A 58 7.56 6.35 11.83
CA MET A 58 7.84 5.66 13.09
C MET A 58 9.35 5.45 13.28
N LEU A 59 10.05 5.06 12.24
CA LEU A 59 11.52 4.94 12.28
C LEU A 59 12.18 6.28 12.57
N LYS A 60 11.74 7.35 11.91
CA LYS A 60 12.25 8.70 12.16
C LYS A 60 11.97 9.11 13.61
N TRP A 61 10.77 8.82 14.08
CA TRP A 61 10.35 9.14 15.45
C TRP A 61 11.27 8.48 16.49
N ASP A 62 11.56 7.19 16.30
CA ASP A 62 12.36 6.43 17.26
C ASP A 62 13.86 6.71 17.16
N HIS A 63 14.36 7.03 15.98
CA HIS A 63 15.79 7.20 15.74
C HIS A 63 16.25 8.67 15.68
N GLN A 64 15.33 9.61 15.62
CA GLN A 64 15.60 11.04 15.59
C GLN A 64 14.74 11.78 16.62
N PRO A 65 14.83 11.44 17.91
CA PRO A 65 13.94 12.02 18.92
C PRO A 65 14.02 13.55 19.02
N ASP A 66 15.18 14.12 18.73
CA ASP A 66 15.40 15.57 18.77
C ASP A 66 14.73 16.31 17.61
N LYS A 67 14.29 15.57 16.58
CA LYS A 67 13.71 16.16 15.36
C LYS A 67 12.21 15.90 15.24
N ARG A 68 11.59 15.34 16.26
CA ARG A 68 10.15 15.09 16.30
C ARG A 68 9.37 16.38 16.13
N THR A 69 8.37 16.35 15.26
CA THR A 69 7.54 17.52 14.95
C THR A 69 6.07 17.15 14.99
N ARG A 70 5.22 18.17 15.07
CA ARG A 70 3.76 18.01 14.94
C ARG A 70 3.41 17.43 13.56
N SER A 71 4.17 17.79 12.53
CA SER A 71 3.97 17.24 11.18
C SER A 71 4.14 15.73 11.16
N TRP A 72 5.13 15.20 11.86
CA TRP A 72 5.32 13.75 11.97
C TRP A 72 4.17 13.10 12.73
N GLU A 73 3.78 13.70 13.84
CA GLU A 73 2.64 13.22 14.64
C GLU A 73 1.36 13.15 13.79
N ASN A 74 1.08 14.21 13.03
CA ASN A 74 -0.09 14.27 12.15
C ASN A 74 -0.02 13.24 11.02
N THR A 75 1.13 13.09 10.39
CA THR A 75 1.31 12.10 9.31
C THR A 75 1.07 10.69 9.82
N ILE A 76 1.60 10.36 11.00
CA ILE A 76 1.36 9.06 11.63
C ILE A 76 -0.14 8.83 11.86
N ALA A 77 -0.84 9.81 12.40
CA ALA A 77 -2.29 9.71 12.66
C ALA A 77 -3.08 9.52 11.36
N ILE A 78 -2.75 10.30 10.33
CA ILE A 78 -3.43 10.23 9.02
C ILE A 78 -3.21 8.87 8.36
N GLN A 79 -1.99 8.36 8.36
CA GLN A 79 -1.68 7.09 7.70
C GLN A 79 -2.25 5.90 8.47
N ARG A 80 -2.32 5.97 9.78
CA ARG A 80 -3.05 4.98 10.59
C ARG A 80 -4.51 4.90 10.19
N ALA A 81 -5.16 6.05 10.04
CA ALA A 81 -6.56 6.13 9.62
C ALA A 81 -6.75 5.54 8.22
N HIS A 82 -5.84 5.85 7.29
CA HIS A 82 -5.88 5.31 5.91
C HIS A 82 -5.73 3.79 5.90
N ALA A 83 -4.76 3.26 6.63
CA ALA A 83 -4.53 1.81 6.67
C ALA A 83 -5.72 1.06 7.28
N LEU A 84 -6.27 1.58 8.38
CA LEU A 84 -7.43 0.96 9.03
C LEU A 84 -8.66 0.99 8.14
N ARG A 85 -8.89 2.10 7.44
CA ARG A 85 -10.02 2.23 6.49
C ARG A 85 -9.86 1.24 5.33
N GLN A 86 -8.64 1.09 4.81
CA GLN A 86 -8.37 0.20 3.70
C GLN A 86 -8.67 -1.26 4.06
N VAL A 87 -8.29 -1.69 5.26
CA VAL A 87 -8.60 -3.03 5.76
C VAL A 87 -10.10 -3.18 6.05
N ARG A 88 -10.73 -2.13 6.58
CA ARG A 88 -12.19 -2.13 6.83
C ARG A 88 -12.98 -2.28 5.53
N ASP A 89 -12.58 -1.55 4.49
CA ASP A 89 -13.28 -1.55 3.20
C ASP A 89 -12.96 -2.80 2.37
N ASN A 90 -11.83 -3.44 2.65
CA ASN A 90 -11.39 -4.67 2.00
C ASN A 90 -11.00 -5.71 3.08
N PRO A 91 -11.99 -6.32 3.78
CA PRO A 91 -11.68 -7.16 4.95
C PRO A 91 -10.76 -8.35 4.69
N SER A 92 -10.71 -8.85 3.45
CA SER A 92 -9.81 -9.94 3.07
C SER A 92 -8.33 -9.56 3.16
N LEU A 93 -8.01 -8.26 3.17
CA LEU A 93 -6.65 -7.79 3.38
C LEU A 93 -6.14 -8.05 4.79
N LYS A 94 -7.04 -8.35 5.72
CA LYS A 94 -6.68 -8.64 7.11
C LYS A 94 -5.68 -9.79 7.22
N SER A 95 -5.81 -10.81 6.39
CA SER A 95 -4.88 -11.94 6.35
C SER A 95 -3.57 -11.61 5.65
N ARG A 96 -3.47 -10.46 5.00
CA ARG A 96 -2.30 -10.01 4.25
C ARG A 96 -1.52 -8.91 4.97
N ARG A 97 -1.92 -8.55 6.19
CA ARG A 97 -1.32 -7.42 6.93
C ARG A 97 0.17 -7.60 7.19
N GLU A 98 0.58 -8.78 7.61
CA GLU A 98 2.00 -9.05 7.92
C GLU A 98 2.87 -8.96 6.67
N GLU A 99 2.39 -9.50 5.55
CA GLU A 99 3.07 -9.41 4.27
C GLU A 99 3.19 -7.94 3.83
N ALA A 100 2.12 -7.17 3.95
CA ALA A 100 2.10 -5.76 3.58
C ALA A 100 3.06 -4.94 4.46
N VAL A 101 3.12 -5.22 5.75
CA VAL A 101 4.07 -4.59 6.68
C VAL A 101 5.50 -4.91 6.27
N GLY A 102 5.80 -6.17 5.95
CA GLY A 102 7.14 -6.57 5.53
C GLY A 102 7.62 -5.84 4.28
N GLY A 103 6.77 -5.77 3.26
CA GLY A 103 7.08 -5.05 2.02
C GLY A 103 7.21 -3.55 2.24
N ALA A 104 6.30 -2.98 3.01
CA ALA A 104 6.33 -1.56 3.36
C ALA A 104 7.57 -1.20 4.18
N PHE A 105 7.97 -2.05 5.11
CA PHE A 105 9.14 -1.79 5.95
C PHE A 105 10.44 -1.82 5.14
N PHE A 106 10.54 -2.71 4.17
CA PHE A 106 11.70 -2.75 3.27
C PHE A 106 11.94 -1.39 2.63
N ASP A 107 10.88 -0.75 2.14
CA ASP A 107 10.97 0.57 1.53
C ASP A 107 11.11 1.69 2.56
N ALA A 108 10.37 1.61 3.67
CA ALA A 108 10.38 2.61 4.74
C ALA A 108 11.78 2.77 5.36
N ARG A 109 12.48 1.67 5.55
CA ARG A 109 13.84 1.68 6.10
C ARG A 109 14.78 2.49 5.22
N ARG A 110 14.66 2.33 3.91
CA ARG A 110 15.46 3.06 2.93
C ARG A 110 15.09 4.53 2.86
N GLU A 111 13.81 4.82 2.89
CA GLU A 111 13.33 6.20 2.89
C GLU A 111 13.76 6.94 4.16
N ALA A 112 13.64 6.30 5.31
CA ALA A 112 14.08 6.90 6.57
C ALA A 112 15.59 7.17 6.58
N SER A 113 16.37 6.23 6.07
CA SER A 113 17.82 6.40 5.91
C SER A 113 18.15 7.62 5.05
N SER A 114 17.46 7.76 3.92
CA SER A 114 17.65 8.89 3.01
C SER A 114 17.22 10.22 3.64
N GLU A 115 16.04 10.26 4.25
CA GLU A 115 15.50 11.49 4.83
C GLU A 115 16.23 11.95 6.07
N CYS A 116 16.76 11.02 6.88
CA CYS A 116 17.55 11.34 8.08
C CYS A 116 19.02 11.55 7.77
N ASP A 117 19.46 11.25 6.55
CA ASP A 117 20.87 11.29 6.14
C ASP A 117 21.75 10.45 7.07
N VAL A 118 21.32 9.23 7.34
CA VAL A 118 22.05 8.24 8.15
C VAL A 118 22.21 6.95 7.39
N SER A 119 23.22 6.16 7.76
CA SER A 119 23.45 4.85 7.15
C SER A 119 22.24 3.93 7.37
N LEU A 120 21.94 3.11 6.39
CA LEU A 120 20.88 2.10 6.48
C LEU A 120 21.02 1.19 7.69
N ASP A 121 22.27 0.92 8.09
CA ASP A 121 22.61 0.09 9.26
C ASP A 121 22.16 0.68 10.60
N GLN A 122 21.81 1.96 10.63
CA GLN A 122 21.27 2.60 11.83
C GLN A 122 19.85 2.12 12.17
N PHE A 123 19.17 1.52 11.21
CA PHE A 123 17.81 1.00 11.40
C PHE A 123 17.80 -0.52 11.45
N PRO A 124 16.87 -1.14 12.20
CA PRO A 124 16.73 -2.59 12.23
C PRO A 124 16.57 -3.16 10.82
N GLU A 125 17.12 -4.33 10.58
CA GLU A 125 16.96 -5.01 9.29
C GLU A 125 15.52 -5.51 9.12
N ASP A 126 14.94 -6.06 10.19
CA ASP A 126 13.56 -6.53 10.21
C ASP A 126 12.67 -5.51 10.93
N CYS A 127 11.39 -5.47 10.56
CA CYS A 127 10.42 -4.56 11.17
C CYS A 127 10.31 -4.83 12.67
N PRO A 128 10.63 -3.84 13.53
CA PRO A 128 10.53 -4.01 14.98
C PRO A 128 9.12 -3.80 15.52
N TYR A 129 8.17 -3.46 14.65
CA TYR A 129 6.81 -3.12 15.05
C TYR A 129 5.83 -4.21 14.62
N ASP A 130 4.97 -4.64 15.55
CA ASP A 130 3.82 -5.48 15.22
C ASP A 130 2.63 -4.60 14.80
N TRP A 131 1.55 -5.20 14.34
CA TRP A 131 0.38 -4.47 13.87
C TRP A 131 -0.22 -3.57 14.96
N ASP A 132 -0.30 -4.06 16.19
CA ASP A 132 -0.83 -3.29 17.30
C ASP A 132 0.02 -2.05 17.57
N SER A 133 1.33 -2.19 17.61
CA SER A 133 2.26 -1.05 17.77
C SER A 133 2.10 -0.05 16.64
N ILE A 134 2.02 -0.54 15.39
CA ILE A 134 1.88 0.33 14.23
C ILE A 134 0.60 1.17 14.33
N MET A 135 -0.50 0.56 14.75
CA MET A 135 -1.80 1.21 14.76
C MET A 135 -2.10 1.98 16.04
N ASN A 136 -1.59 1.53 17.18
CA ASN A 136 -2.09 2.00 18.47
C ASN A 136 -1.05 2.59 19.41
N ARG A 137 0.24 2.41 19.15
CA ARG A 137 1.28 2.99 20.00
C ARG A 137 1.14 4.51 20.05
N LYS A 138 1.18 5.08 21.25
CA LYS A 138 1.08 6.53 21.42
C LYS A 138 2.37 7.21 21.00
N LEU A 139 2.29 8.02 19.95
CA LEU A 139 3.40 8.80 19.39
C LEU A 139 3.00 10.27 19.45
N ARG A 140 3.38 10.94 20.53
CA ARG A 140 3.04 12.33 20.81
C ARG A 140 4.29 13.12 21.22
N LEU A 141 4.29 14.40 20.88
CA LEU A 141 5.30 15.35 21.34
C LEU A 141 5.26 15.54 22.85
#